data_747d613197f5a0306481b7512bb5dd3d
#
_entry.id   747d613197f5a0306481b7512bb5dd3d
#
_cell.length_a   1.000
_cell.length_b   1.000
_cell.length_c   1.000
_cell.angle_alpha   90.00
_cell.angle_beta   90.00
_cell.angle_gamma   90.00
#
_symmetry.space_group_name_H-M   'P 1'
#
loop_
_entity.id
_entity.type
_entity.pdbx_description
1 polymer ?
#
loop_
_entity_poly.entity_id
_entity_poly.type
_entity_poly.pdbx_seq_one_letter_code
_entity_poly.pdbx_strand_id
1 'polypeptide(L)'
;NKVVTQMGNQGGSSTGVVKIQEWVDKKMIGKIHKIYAWTNRPVWPQGFDMENNEEEKPANLNWDLWLGPAASAKYTSQLHPFNWRGWWDYGTGALGDMGCHILDAPYKTLGLHYPTDVECSVGQVFQQAWSQNFIPAGCPASSIVTLNFDKTAKNDSKIELVWMDGGLRPSHPEFIPADDF
;
A
#
# COMPACT_ATOMS: atom_id res chain seq x y z
N ASN A 1 -13.86 -24.42 -13.60
CA ASN A 1 -14.92 -24.40 -12.60
C ASN A 1 -16.07 -23.52 -13.10
N LYS A 2 -17.32 -23.97 -12.94
CA LYS A 2 -18.52 -23.20 -13.34
C LYS A 2 -19.03 -22.39 -12.13
N VAL A 3 -18.21 -21.45 -11.66
CA VAL A 3 -18.52 -20.60 -10.49
C VAL A 3 -18.32 -19.13 -10.85
N VAL A 4 -19.10 -18.27 -10.24
CA VAL A 4 -18.93 -16.82 -10.33
C VAL A 4 -17.95 -16.39 -9.25
N THR A 5 -16.99 -15.53 -9.61
CA THR A 5 -16.00 -15.00 -8.69
C THR A 5 -15.99 -13.48 -8.73
N GLN A 6 -15.76 -12.84 -7.61
CA GLN A 6 -15.67 -11.40 -7.48
C GLN A 6 -14.50 -11.06 -6.57
N MET A 7 -13.55 -10.25 -7.07
CA MET A 7 -12.51 -9.65 -6.25
C MET A 7 -13.10 -8.53 -5.38
N GLY A 8 -12.69 -8.49 -4.11
CA GLY A 8 -13.08 -7.42 -3.20
C GLY A 8 -12.15 -6.20 -3.36
N ASN A 9 -12.63 -5.15 -3.99
CA ASN A 9 -12.05 -3.81 -3.96
C ASN A 9 -13.19 -2.79 -3.89
N GLN A 10 -13.90 -2.83 -2.79
CA GLN A 10 -15.18 -2.15 -2.58
C GLN A 10 -15.12 -0.64 -2.73
N GLY A 11 -13.98 0.01 -2.40
CA GLY A 11 -13.77 1.45 -2.59
C GLY A 11 -13.83 1.88 -4.05
N GLY A 12 -13.42 1.00 -4.97
CA GLY A 12 -13.31 1.31 -6.40
C GLY A 12 -14.64 1.62 -7.12
N SER A 13 -15.78 1.28 -6.54
CA SER A 13 -17.12 1.60 -7.05
C SER A 13 -17.93 2.50 -6.12
N SER A 14 -17.27 3.16 -5.16
CA SER A 14 -17.94 4.07 -4.22
C SER A 14 -18.46 5.32 -4.91
N THR A 15 -19.52 5.89 -4.36
CA THR A 15 -20.08 7.17 -4.84
C THR A 15 -19.07 8.30 -4.78
N GLY A 16 -18.12 8.26 -3.82
CA GLY A 16 -17.02 9.23 -3.71
C GLY A 16 -16.11 9.20 -4.93
N VAL A 17 -15.69 8.02 -5.38
CA VAL A 17 -14.85 7.88 -6.59
C VAL A 17 -15.59 8.38 -7.83
N VAL A 18 -16.87 8.05 -7.98
CA VAL A 18 -17.71 8.55 -9.09
C VAL A 18 -17.77 10.07 -9.06
N LYS A 19 -17.91 10.68 -7.87
CA LYS A 19 -17.97 12.14 -7.72
C LYS A 19 -16.65 12.82 -8.09
N ILE A 20 -15.53 12.27 -7.65
CA ILE A 20 -14.20 12.76 -8.04
C ILE A 20 -14.02 12.68 -9.55
N GLN A 21 -14.45 11.56 -10.17
CA GLN A 21 -14.41 11.38 -11.61
C GLN A 21 -15.20 12.51 -12.35
N GLU A 22 -16.41 12.82 -11.88
CA GLU A 22 -17.21 13.92 -12.44
C GLU A 22 -16.51 15.28 -12.34
N TRP A 23 -15.87 15.57 -11.19
CA TRP A 23 -15.14 16.82 -11.00
C TRP A 23 -13.93 16.97 -11.91
N VAL A 24 -13.18 15.88 -12.11
CA VAL A 24 -12.05 15.84 -13.04
C VAL A 24 -12.54 16.04 -14.49
N ASP A 25 -13.56 15.28 -14.91
CA ASP A 25 -14.09 15.33 -16.28
C ASP A 25 -14.69 16.71 -16.62
N LYS A 26 -15.31 17.35 -15.63
CA LYS A 26 -15.84 18.74 -15.74
C LYS A 26 -14.77 19.82 -15.49
N LYS A 27 -13.53 19.45 -15.22
CA LYS A 27 -12.41 20.38 -14.91
C LYS A 27 -12.68 21.31 -13.72
N MET A 28 -13.53 20.88 -12.78
CA MET A 28 -13.95 21.70 -11.62
C MET A 28 -12.80 21.96 -10.64
N ILE A 29 -11.85 21.03 -10.52
CA ILE A 29 -10.68 21.16 -9.64
C ILE A 29 -9.43 21.69 -10.38
N GLY A 30 -9.57 22.08 -11.66
CA GLY A 30 -8.48 22.61 -12.45
C GLY A 30 -7.41 21.58 -12.80
N LYS A 31 -6.16 22.05 -12.99
CA LYS A 31 -5.01 21.19 -13.28
C LYS A 31 -4.47 20.59 -11.97
N ILE A 32 -4.32 19.28 -11.95
CA ILE A 32 -3.79 18.55 -10.81
C ILE A 32 -2.27 18.38 -11.00
N HIS A 33 -1.49 18.89 -10.07
CA HIS A 33 -0.04 18.83 -10.09
C HIS A 33 0.50 17.87 -9.05
N LYS A 34 -0.20 17.72 -7.92
CA LYS A 34 0.25 16.90 -6.80
C LYS A 34 -0.90 16.17 -6.15
N ILE A 35 -0.64 14.93 -5.77
CA ILE A 35 -1.57 14.05 -5.07
C ILE A 35 -0.86 13.49 -3.85
N TYR A 36 -1.50 13.54 -2.70
CA TYR A 36 -1.07 12.84 -1.51
C TYR A 36 -2.00 11.66 -1.23
N ALA A 37 -1.41 10.49 -1.06
CA ALA A 37 -2.09 9.26 -0.70
C ALA A 37 -1.39 8.67 0.52
N TRP A 38 -2.11 8.41 1.60
CA TRP A 38 -1.49 7.91 2.82
C TRP A 38 -2.38 6.95 3.59
N THR A 39 -1.77 6.18 4.47
CA THR A 39 -2.45 5.24 5.35
C THR A 39 -1.74 5.13 6.69
N ASN A 40 -2.48 4.78 7.73
CA ASN A 40 -1.92 4.44 9.04
C ASN A 40 -1.39 3.00 9.11
N ARG A 41 -1.49 2.22 8.02
CA ARG A 41 -0.92 0.87 7.93
C ARG A 41 0.61 0.95 7.91
N PRO A 42 1.31 -0.09 8.40
CA PRO A 42 0.82 -1.42 8.78
C PRO A 42 0.20 -1.47 10.18
N VAL A 43 -0.74 -2.43 10.40
CA VAL A 43 -1.24 -2.84 11.72
C VAL A 43 -0.80 -4.27 12.05
N TRP A 44 0.13 -4.78 11.31
CA TRP A 44 0.84 -6.05 11.47
C TRP A 44 2.33 -5.78 11.66
N PRO A 45 3.10 -6.75 12.19
CA PRO A 45 4.56 -6.63 12.28
C PRO A 45 5.18 -6.39 10.90
N GLN A 46 5.97 -5.33 10.77
CA GLN A 46 6.67 -4.95 9.55
C GLN A 46 7.99 -4.26 9.92
N GLY A 47 9.05 -4.53 9.16
CA GLY A 47 10.40 -4.04 9.45
C GLY A 47 11.19 -4.95 10.41
N PHE A 48 10.73 -6.18 10.65
CA PHE A 48 11.36 -7.17 11.51
C PHE A 48 11.74 -8.41 10.71
N ASP A 49 12.78 -9.11 11.17
CA ASP A 49 13.03 -10.47 10.71
C ASP A 49 11.96 -11.42 11.24
N MET A 50 11.74 -12.48 10.48
CA MET A 50 10.87 -13.56 10.91
C MET A 50 11.68 -14.47 11.82
N GLU A 51 11.17 -14.70 13.03
CA GLU A 51 11.77 -15.68 13.95
C GLU A 51 11.61 -17.09 13.37
N ASN A 52 12.68 -17.85 13.38
CA ASN A 52 12.69 -19.20 12.83
C ASN A 52 12.19 -20.23 13.87
N ASN A 53 11.06 -19.97 14.47
CA ASN A 53 10.42 -20.85 15.43
C ASN A 53 9.47 -21.82 14.71
N GLU A 54 9.70 -23.12 14.89
CA GLU A 54 8.77 -24.14 14.40
C GLU A 54 7.62 -24.30 15.38
N GLU A 55 6.41 -24.13 14.88
CA GLU A 55 5.18 -24.27 15.66
C GLU A 55 4.31 -25.40 15.10
N GLU A 56 3.49 -26.00 15.96
CA GLU A 56 2.49 -26.96 15.52
C GLU A 56 1.36 -26.22 14.79
N LYS A 57 1.11 -26.63 13.53
CA LYS A 57 0.04 -26.02 12.75
C LYS A 57 -1.34 -26.47 13.23
N PRO A 58 -2.37 -25.62 13.14
CA PRO A 58 -3.75 -26.01 13.41
C PRO A 58 -4.17 -27.24 12.58
N ALA A 59 -4.84 -28.20 13.19
CA ALA A 59 -5.21 -29.46 12.56
C ALA A 59 -6.10 -29.28 11.31
N ASN A 60 -6.89 -28.23 11.26
CA ASN A 60 -7.78 -27.89 10.16
C ASN A 60 -7.14 -27.01 9.08
N LEU A 61 -5.85 -26.68 9.18
CA LEU A 61 -5.12 -25.87 8.23
C LEU A 61 -4.32 -26.75 7.26
N ASN A 62 -4.60 -26.63 5.97
CA ASN A 62 -3.72 -27.14 4.92
C ASN A 62 -2.67 -26.07 4.62
N TRP A 63 -1.50 -26.20 5.22
CA TRP A 63 -0.43 -25.22 5.15
C TRP A 63 0.15 -25.08 3.74
N ASP A 64 0.30 -26.18 3.00
CA ASP A 64 0.83 -26.13 1.62
C ASP A 64 -0.12 -25.39 0.68
N LEU A 65 -1.42 -25.59 0.83
CA LEU A 65 -2.41 -24.82 0.07
C LEU A 65 -2.45 -23.35 0.47
N TRP A 66 -2.19 -23.04 1.74
CA TRP A 66 -2.12 -21.66 2.20
C TRP A 66 -0.88 -20.94 1.65
N LEU A 67 0.28 -21.59 1.65
CA LEU A 67 1.50 -21.06 1.05
C LEU A 67 1.34 -20.79 -0.45
N GLY A 68 0.59 -21.62 -1.15
CA GLY A 68 0.35 -21.49 -2.59
C GLY A 68 1.67 -21.51 -3.37
N PRO A 69 1.97 -20.45 -4.17
CA PRO A 69 3.18 -20.37 -4.97
C PRO A 69 4.43 -19.94 -4.18
N ALA A 70 4.31 -19.57 -2.91
CA ALA A 70 5.45 -19.18 -2.11
C ALA A 70 6.38 -20.37 -1.86
N ALA A 71 7.63 -20.08 -1.53
CA ALA A 71 8.58 -21.13 -1.16
C ALA A 71 8.08 -21.94 0.05
N SER A 72 8.38 -23.24 0.06
CA SER A 72 8.00 -24.10 1.18
C SER A 72 8.66 -23.61 2.48
N ALA A 73 7.86 -23.45 3.49
CA ALA A 73 8.28 -22.99 4.81
C ALA A 73 7.55 -23.76 5.92
N LYS A 74 8.17 -23.83 7.09
CA LYS A 74 7.50 -24.35 8.27
C LYS A 74 6.39 -23.43 8.72
N TYR A 75 5.37 -23.99 9.37
CA TYR A 75 4.29 -23.17 9.93
C TYR A 75 4.82 -22.30 11.06
N THR A 76 4.36 -21.06 11.06
CA THR A 76 4.52 -20.13 12.19
C THR A 76 3.29 -19.22 12.31
N SER A 77 2.88 -18.97 13.55
CA SER A 77 1.81 -18.02 13.88
C SER A 77 2.19 -16.55 13.54
N GLN A 78 3.47 -16.28 13.31
CA GLN A 78 3.92 -14.97 12.82
C GLN A 78 3.38 -14.64 11.42
N LEU A 79 3.14 -15.63 10.58
CA LEU A 79 2.58 -15.44 9.23
C LEU A 79 1.06 -15.54 9.23
N HIS A 80 0.53 -16.63 9.74
CA HIS A 80 -0.88 -16.99 9.65
C HIS A 80 -1.65 -16.50 10.89
N PRO A 81 -2.88 -16.01 10.72
CA PRO A 81 -3.62 -15.87 9.46
C PRO A 81 -3.43 -14.52 8.75
N PHE A 82 -2.80 -13.52 9.41
CA PHE A 82 -2.91 -12.12 9.00
C PHE A 82 -1.57 -11.42 8.73
N ASN A 83 -0.53 -11.73 9.49
CA ASN A 83 0.71 -10.95 9.54
C ASN A 83 1.65 -11.16 8.35
N TRP A 84 1.40 -12.18 7.49
CA TRP A 84 2.18 -12.48 6.29
C TRP A 84 2.49 -11.26 5.41
N ARG A 85 1.68 -10.23 5.51
CA ARG A 85 1.81 -8.97 4.77
C ARG A 85 3.14 -8.25 5.00
N GLY A 86 3.77 -8.49 6.15
CA GLY A 86 5.00 -7.81 6.57
C GLY A 86 6.28 -8.34 5.94
N TRP A 87 6.24 -9.45 5.19
CA TRP A 87 7.42 -10.09 4.60
C TRP A 87 7.27 -10.28 3.10
N TRP A 88 8.36 -9.93 2.37
CA TRP A 88 8.37 -9.92 0.91
C TRP A 88 8.07 -11.28 0.27
N ASP A 89 8.41 -12.39 0.93
CA ASP A 89 8.14 -13.74 0.41
C ASP A 89 6.62 -14.04 0.33
N TYR A 90 5.80 -13.33 1.08
CA TYR A 90 4.36 -13.60 1.21
C TYR A 90 3.49 -12.40 0.89
N GLY A 91 3.97 -11.20 1.13
CA GLY A 91 3.22 -9.96 0.98
C GLY A 91 4.07 -8.80 0.45
N THR A 92 3.47 -7.64 0.33
CA THR A 92 4.10 -6.44 -0.23
C THR A 92 3.95 -5.22 0.68
N GLY A 93 3.83 -5.48 1.97
CA GLY A 93 3.75 -4.44 3.00
C GLY A 93 2.53 -3.52 2.87
N ALA A 94 2.60 -2.40 3.54
CA ALA A 94 1.50 -1.44 3.59
C ALA A 94 1.15 -0.85 2.22
N LEU A 95 2.14 -0.58 1.37
CA LEU A 95 1.88 -0.05 0.03
C LEU A 95 1.12 -1.07 -0.82
N GLY A 96 1.53 -2.32 -0.83
CA GLY A 96 0.83 -3.35 -1.62
C GLY A 96 -0.55 -3.69 -1.09
N ASP A 97 -0.72 -3.74 0.23
CA ASP A 97 -2.01 -4.03 0.87
C ASP A 97 -3.02 -2.91 0.67
N MET A 98 -2.61 -1.65 0.84
CA MET A 98 -3.50 -0.49 0.82
C MET A 98 -3.49 0.30 -0.50
N GLY A 99 -2.44 0.16 -1.31
CA GLY A 99 -2.32 0.88 -2.58
C GLY A 99 -3.49 0.57 -3.52
N CYS A 100 -3.91 -0.68 -3.61
CA CYS A 100 -5.06 -1.09 -4.42
C CYS A 100 -6.38 -0.42 -3.99
N HIS A 101 -6.50 0.03 -2.75
CA HIS A 101 -7.67 0.74 -2.24
C HIS A 101 -7.56 2.26 -2.44
N ILE A 102 -6.40 2.84 -2.19
CA ILE A 102 -6.20 4.29 -2.12
C ILE A 102 -5.79 4.86 -3.49
N LEU A 103 -4.88 4.18 -4.20
CA LEU A 103 -4.40 4.65 -5.50
C LEU A 103 -5.39 4.38 -6.64
N ASP A 104 -6.37 3.49 -6.46
CA ASP A 104 -7.40 3.19 -7.46
C ASP A 104 -8.14 4.46 -7.90
N ALA A 105 -8.49 5.35 -6.95
CA ALA A 105 -9.19 6.59 -7.26
C ALA A 105 -8.39 7.51 -8.20
N PRO A 106 -7.15 7.95 -7.89
CA PRO A 106 -6.37 8.78 -8.80
C PRO A 106 -6.04 8.08 -10.12
N TYR A 107 -5.73 6.79 -10.12
CA TYR A 107 -5.46 6.05 -11.35
C TYR A 107 -6.65 6.03 -12.29
N LYS A 108 -7.85 5.73 -11.80
CA LYS A 108 -9.09 5.75 -12.57
C LYS A 108 -9.46 7.15 -13.04
N THR A 109 -9.46 8.12 -12.13
CA THR A 109 -10.01 9.45 -12.42
C THR A 109 -9.13 10.26 -13.34
N LEU A 110 -7.81 10.07 -13.27
CA LEU A 110 -6.83 10.81 -14.08
C LEU A 110 -6.30 10.01 -15.28
N GLY A 111 -6.64 8.72 -15.37
CA GLY A 111 -6.11 7.85 -16.41
C GLY A 111 -4.60 7.68 -16.30
N LEU A 112 -4.09 7.51 -15.08
CA LEU A 112 -2.67 7.25 -14.85
C LEU A 112 -2.29 5.88 -15.39
N HIS A 113 -1.05 5.78 -15.91
CA HIS A 113 -0.44 4.54 -16.38
C HIS A 113 0.81 4.23 -15.56
N TYR A 114 1.93 3.97 -16.23
CA TYR A 114 3.21 3.75 -15.54
C TYR A 114 3.84 5.10 -15.17
N PRO A 115 4.44 5.22 -13.98
CA PRO A 115 5.22 6.41 -13.64
C PRO A 115 6.46 6.52 -14.53
N THR A 116 6.91 7.74 -14.77
CA THR A 116 8.15 8.02 -15.51
C THR A 116 9.38 7.74 -14.67
N ASP A 117 9.28 7.97 -13.38
CA ASP A 117 10.29 7.70 -12.38
C ASP A 117 9.66 7.48 -10.99
N VAL A 118 10.43 6.86 -10.11
CA VAL A 118 10.03 6.52 -8.75
C VAL A 118 11.18 6.82 -7.80
N GLU A 119 10.88 7.55 -6.73
CA GLU A 119 11.80 7.76 -5.61
C GLU A 119 11.22 7.12 -4.34
N CYS A 120 12.07 6.56 -3.49
CA CYS A 120 11.63 5.91 -2.26
C CYS A 120 12.55 6.26 -1.08
N SER A 121 11.92 6.58 0.04
CA SER A 121 12.57 6.70 1.35
C SER A 121 11.85 5.78 2.34
N VAL A 122 12.63 5.07 3.16
CA VAL A 122 12.07 4.08 4.10
C VAL A 122 12.52 4.36 5.53
N GLY A 123 11.61 4.11 6.47
CA GLY A 123 11.92 4.07 7.89
C GLY A 123 12.45 2.70 8.30
N GLN A 124 13.39 2.69 9.22
CA GLN A 124 13.98 1.47 9.80
C GLN A 124 13.62 1.33 11.27
N VAL A 125 13.49 0.09 11.71
CA VAL A 125 13.35 -0.27 13.12
C VAL A 125 14.68 -0.80 13.62
N PHE A 126 15.20 -0.22 14.70
CA PHE A 126 16.41 -0.71 15.35
C PHE A 126 16.01 -1.80 16.37
N GLN A 127 16.44 -3.02 16.13
CA GLN A 127 16.25 -4.13 17.08
C GLN A 127 17.23 -4.07 18.26
N GLN A 128 18.42 -3.48 18.02
CA GLN A 128 19.43 -3.23 19.04
C GLN A 128 19.97 -1.81 18.91
N ALA A 129 20.30 -1.19 20.04
CA ALA A 129 20.90 0.14 20.05
C ALA A 129 22.17 0.17 19.19
N TRP A 130 22.30 1.20 18.37
CA TRP A 130 23.44 1.45 17.47
C TRP A 130 23.67 0.39 16.38
N SER A 131 22.78 -0.57 16.22
CA SER A 131 22.83 -1.55 15.15
C SER A 131 21.94 -1.09 13.99
N GLN A 132 22.53 -0.76 12.86
CA GLN A 132 21.80 -0.57 11.59
C GLN A 132 21.57 -1.96 10.98
N ASN A 133 20.47 -2.57 11.31
CA ASN A 133 20.10 -3.82 10.69
C ASN A 133 19.19 -3.54 9.49
N PHE A 134 19.76 -3.66 8.31
CA PHE A 134 18.94 -3.81 7.11
C PHE A 134 18.33 -5.21 7.15
N ILE A 135 16.99 -5.28 7.12
CA ILE A 135 16.24 -6.54 7.18
C ILE A 135 15.65 -6.80 5.79
N PRO A 136 16.35 -7.56 4.93
CA PRO A 136 15.94 -7.73 3.54
C PRO A 136 14.65 -8.54 3.38
N ALA A 137 14.32 -9.39 4.35
CA ALA A 137 13.10 -10.21 4.32
C ALA A 137 11.84 -9.43 4.70
N GLY A 138 11.96 -8.42 5.56
CA GLY A 138 10.85 -7.60 6.04
C GLY A 138 10.56 -6.41 5.14
N CYS A 139 9.27 -6.11 4.92
CA CYS A 139 8.87 -4.85 4.33
C CYS A 139 9.21 -3.68 5.28
N PRO A 140 9.53 -2.48 4.79
CA PRO A 140 9.88 -1.32 5.63
C PRO A 140 8.74 -0.95 6.59
N ALA A 141 9.07 -0.57 7.82
CA ALA A 141 8.09 -0.16 8.84
C ALA A 141 7.27 1.08 8.43
N SER A 142 7.88 1.96 7.64
CA SER A 142 7.22 3.11 7.02
C SER A 142 7.89 3.45 5.71
N SER A 143 7.16 4.09 4.80
CA SER A 143 7.73 4.54 3.53
C SER A 143 7.12 5.86 3.06
N ILE A 144 7.94 6.59 2.28
CA ILE A 144 7.49 7.67 1.40
C ILE A 144 7.92 7.27 -0.01
N VAL A 145 6.94 7.14 -0.91
CA VAL A 145 7.20 6.80 -2.31
C VAL A 145 6.62 7.87 -3.21
N THR A 146 7.48 8.53 -3.97
CA THR A 146 7.08 9.53 -4.96
C THR A 146 7.04 8.90 -6.34
N LEU A 147 5.89 9.00 -6.99
CA LEU A 147 5.63 8.51 -8.33
C LEU A 147 5.39 9.71 -9.24
N ASN A 148 6.21 9.90 -10.25
CA ASN A 148 6.05 10.98 -11.22
C ASN A 148 5.38 10.46 -12.49
N PHE A 149 4.44 11.24 -13.02
CA PHE A 149 3.70 10.90 -14.23
C PHE A 149 3.73 12.07 -15.23
N ASP A 150 3.78 11.74 -16.51
CA ASP A 150 3.51 12.70 -17.55
C ASP A 150 2.02 13.07 -17.58
N LYS A 151 1.70 14.11 -18.35
CA LYS A 151 0.32 14.50 -18.62
C LYS A 151 -0.50 13.33 -19.19
N THR A 152 -1.79 13.33 -18.89
CA THR A 152 -2.74 12.35 -19.40
C THR A 152 -3.78 13.03 -20.30
N ALA A 153 -4.64 12.24 -20.93
CA ALA A 153 -5.78 12.77 -21.66
C ALA A 153 -6.76 13.56 -20.77
N LYS A 154 -6.75 13.30 -19.46
CA LYS A 154 -7.64 13.95 -18.49
C LYS A 154 -7.01 15.11 -17.73
N ASN A 155 -5.67 15.19 -17.70
CA ASN A 155 -4.93 16.21 -16.97
C ASN A 155 -3.73 16.72 -17.77
N ASP A 156 -3.76 17.97 -18.18
CA ASP A 156 -2.75 18.61 -19.03
C ASP A 156 -1.56 19.18 -18.23
N SER A 157 -1.13 18.47 -17.21
CA SER A 157 0.09 18.79 -16.44
C SER A 157 0.74 17.51 -15.94
N LYS A 158 2.04 17.58 -15.66
CA LYS A 158 2.72 16.51 -14.93
C LYS A 158 2.13 16.36 -13.54
N ILE A 159 2.14 15.15 -13.02
CA ILE A 159 1.55 14.80 -11.73
C ILE A 159 2.62 14.15 -10.88
N GLU A 160 2.79 14.65 -9.67
CA GLU A 160 3.55 14.01 -8.60
C GLU A 160 2.56 13.35 -7.64
N LEU A 161 2.62 12.05 -7.49
CA LEU A 161 1.84 11.31 -6.50
C LEU A 161 2.78 10.85 -5.38
N VAL A 162 2.51 11.28 -4.17
CA VAL A 162 3.30 10.94 -2.98
C VAL A 162 2.49 9.99 -2.12
N TRP A 163 2.97 8.76 -2.01
CA TRP A 163 2.48 7.76 -1.08
C TRP A 163 3.20 7.87 0.25
N MET A 164 2.48 7.69 1.35
CA MET A 164 3.03 7.62 2.69
C MET A 164 2.34 6.53 3.51
N ASP A 165 3.11 5.77 4.28
CA ASP A 165 2.59 4.74 5.18
C ASP A 165 3.35 4.72 6.52
N GLY A 166 2.97 3.79 7.42
CA GLY A 166 3.58 3.69 8.74
C GLY A 166 3.26 4.86 9.66
N GLY A 167 2.11 5.51 9.47
CA GLY A 167 1.70 6.68 10.24
C GLY A 167 2.25 8.00 9.71
N LEU A 168 3.05 7.97 8.65
CA LEU A 168 3.46 9.20 7.95
C LEU A 168 2.28 9.76 7.17
N ARG A 169 2.20 11.08 7.11
CA ARG A 169 1.15 11.82 6.40
C ARG A 169 1.69 13.17 5.90
N PRO A 170 1.04 13.79 4.91
CA PRO A 170 1.44 15.10 4.43
C PRO A 170 1.23 16.17 5.50
N SER A 171 1.88 17.32 5.31
CA SER A 171 1.60 18.51 6.09
C SER A 171 0.14 18.91 5.94
N HIS A 172 -0.43 19.42 7.01
CA HIS A 172 -1.80 19.94 7.00
C HIS A 172 -1.95 21.06 5.95
N PRO A 173 -2.93 20.98 5.04
CA PRO A 173 -3.17 22.05 4.07
C PRO A 173 -3.64 23.33 4.76
N GLU A 174 -3.10 24.47 4.35
CA GLU A 174 -3.34 25.79 4.99
C GLU A 174 -4.82 26.18 5.02
N PHE A 175 -5.59 25.79 4.00
CA PHE A 175 -6.99 26.20 3.83
C PHE A 175 -8.01 25.18 4.35
N ILE A 176 -7.57 24.11 4.99
CA ILE A 176 -8.45 23.11 5.61
C ILE A 176 -8.43 23.31 7.12
N PRO A 177 -9.59 23.39 7.82
CA PRO A 177 -9.64 23.44 9.27
C PRO A 177 -8.89 22.28 9.92
N ALA A 178 -8.22 22.52 11.04
CA ALA A 178 -7.35 21.54 11.68
C ALA A 178 -8.09 20.29 12.20
N ASP A 179 -9.37 20.39 12.44
CA ASP A 179 -10.27 19.34 12.88
C ASP A 179 -10.82 18.48 11.75
N ASP A 180 -10.61 18.89 10.49
CA ASP A 180 -11.09 18.19 9.29
C ASP A 180 -9.99 17.34 8.59
N PHE A 181 -8.79 17.18 9.24
CA PHE A 181 -7.64 16.50 8.59
C PHE A 181 -7.08 15.33 9.39
#